data_c689d7697cc2686f798258ddc50959e2
#
_entry.id   c689d7697cc2686f798258ddc50959e2
#
_cell.length_a   1.000
_cell.length_b   1.000
_cell.length_c   1.000
_cell.angle_alpha   90.00
_cell.angle_beta   90.00
_cell.angle_gamma   90.00
#
_symmetry.space_group_name_H-M   'P 1'
#
loop_
_entity.id
_entity.type
_entity.pdbx_description
1 polymer ?
#
loop_
_entity_poly.entity_id
_entity_poly.type
_entity_poly.pdbx_seq_one_letter_code
_entity_poly.pdbx_strand_id
1 'polypeptide(L)'
;MNLLLKFLFLFFFFSNVNAKNNWLGEWIASDKWQSEFSIKINEDGSASSNYGSGETGNWEFTDGNLTIFWNSGKTDYFFNGVMGYQRIRKDKNESYTSGLRKLSH
;
A
#
# COMPACT_ATOMS: atom_id res chain seq x y z
N MET A 1 -34.04 -18.09 -5.54
CA MET A 1 -33.20 -17.43 -6.55
C MET A 1 -32.53 -16.18 -6.03
N ASN A 2 -33.25 -15.28 -5.39
CA ASN A 2 -32.67 -14.07 -4.81
C ASN A 2 -31.63 -14.36 -3.72
N LEU A 3 -31.88 -15.42 -2.96
CA LEU A 3 -30.96 -15.83 -1.89
C LEU A 3 -29.58 -16.24 -2.45
N LEU A 4 -29.59 -16.97 -3.57
CA LEU A 4 -28.37 -17.41 -4.22
C LEU A 4 -27.55 -16.24 -4.75
N LEU A 5 -28.23 -15.26 -5.32
CA LEU A 5 -27.58 -14.04 -5.82
C LEU A 5 -26.90 -13.26 -4.69
N LYS A 6 -27.58 -13.13 -3.55
CA LYS A 6 -27.05 -12.45 -2.37
C LYS A 6 -25.80 -13.16 -1.84
N PHE A 7 -25.83 -14.47 -1.85
CA PHE A 7 -24.71 -15.27 -1.38
C PHE A 7 -23.47 -15.07 -2.24
N LEU A 8 -23.64 -15.05 -3.56
CA LEU A 8 -22.53 -14.81 -4.50
C LEU A 8 -21.94 -13.42 -4.31
N PHE A 9 -22.79 -12.43 -4.06
CA PHE A 9 -22.34 -11.07 -3.84
C PHE A 9 -21.48 -10.97 -2.57
N LEU A 10 -21.88 -11.64 -1.49
CA LEU A 10 -21.12 -11.68 -0.23
C LEU A 10 -19.76 -12.32 -0.44
N PHE A 11 -19.70 -13.41 -1.17
CA PHE A 11 -18.44 -14.10 -1.46
C PHE A 11 -17.46 -13.19 -2.18
N PHE A 12 -17.94 -12.44 -3.15
CA PHE A 12 -17.11 -11.49 -3.90
C PHE A 12 -16.56 -10.39 -2.98
N PHE A 13 -17.38 -9.92 -2.05
CA PHE A 13 -17.00 -8.91 -1.07
C PHE A 13 -15.86 -9.40 -0.17
N PHE A 14 -15.93 -10.66 0.25
CA PHE A 14 -14.86 -11.27 1.07
C PHE A 14 -13.52 -11.31 0.34
N SER A 15 -13.54 -11.57 -0.96
CA SER A 15 -12.30 -11.55 -1.76
C SER A 15 -11.62 -10.18 -1.70
N ASN A 16 -12.41 -9.11 -1.79
CA ASN A 16 -11.87 -7.75 -1.73
C ASN A 16 -11.25 -7.44 -0.37
N VAL A 17 -11.90 -7.88 0.71
CA VAL A 17 -11.39 -7.69 2.06
C VAL A 17 -10.05 -8.39 2.24
N ASN A 18 -9.93 -9.63 1.76
CA ASN A 18 -8.68 -10.39 1.86
C ASN A 18 -7.55 -9.72 1.09
N ALA A 19 -7.83 -9.20 -0.12
CA ALA A 19 -6.82 -8.51 -0.93
C ALA A 19 -6.34 -7.24 -0.23
N LYS A 20 -7.25 -6.49 0.39
CA LYS A 20 -6.92 -5.30 1.17
C LYS A 20 -6.01 -5.65 2.34
N ASN A 21 -6.35 -6.71 3.08
CA ASN A 21 -5.60 -7.12 4.27
C ASN A 21 -4.17 -7.54 3.95
N ASN A 22 -3.89 -7.95 2.70
CA ASN A 22 -2.53 -8.30 2.30
C ASN A 22 -1.57 -7.10 2.33
N TRP A 23 -2.09 -5.89 2.28
CA TRP A 23 -1.26 -4.67 2.33
C TRP A 23 -1.01 -4.17 3.75
N LEU A 24 -1.82 -4.61 4.73
CA LEU A 24 -1.65 -4.15 6.10
C LEU A 24 -0.36 -4.70 6.69
N GLY A 25 0.30 -3.91 7.53
CA GLY A 25 1.49 -4.33 8.22
C GLY A 25 2.68 -3.43 7.92
N GLU A 26 3.87 -3.97 8.15
CA GLU A 26 5.12 -3.22 7.99
C GLU A 26 5.88 -3.68 6.76
N TRP A 27 6.38 -2.72 6.00
CA TRP A 27 7.11 -2.93 4.76
C TRP A 27 8.46 -2.27 4.81
N ILE A 28 9.44 -2.86 4.15
CA ILE A 28 10.74 -2.23 3.92
C ILE A 28 10.77 -1.72 2.50
N ALA A 29 11.07 -0.44 2.36
CA ALA A 29 11.20 0.24 1.08
C ALA A 29 12.62 0.78 0.92
N SER A 30 12.97 1.16 -0.29
CA SER A 30 14.27 1.78 -0.57
C SER A 30 14.05 3.12 -1.24
N ASP A 31 14.86 4.11 -0.88
CA ASP A 31 14.84 5.39 -1.57
C ASP A 31 15.65 5.31 -2.87
N LYS A 32 15.76 6.42 -3.59
CA LYS A 32 16.49 6.43 -4.87
C LYS A 32 18.00 6.22 -4.69
N TRP A 33 18.50 6.31 -3.48
CA TRP A 33 19.89 6.04 -3.13
C TRP A 33 20.09 4.63 -2.61
N GLN A 34 19.02 3.82 -2.62
CA GLN A 34 18.98 2.45 -2.13
C GLN A 34 19.15 2.32 -0.62
N SER A 35 18.87 3.38 0.13
CA SER A 35 18.79 3.33 1.58
C SER A 35 17.43 2.80 2.01
N GLU A 36 17.42 1.84 2.93
CA GLU A 36 16.21 1.21 3.38
C GLU A 36 15.53 2.00 4.49
N PHE A 37 14.20 1.95 4.49
CA PHE A 37 13.39 2.53 5.55
C PHE A 37 12.09 1.75 5.65
N SER A 38 11.32 1.96 6.72
CA SER A 38 10.09 1.20 6.92
C SER A 38 8.86 2.08 6.71
N ILE A 39 7.81 1.42 6.23
CA ILE A 39 6.48 2.03 6.05
C ILE A 39 5.49 1.11 6.74
N LYS A 40 4.64 1.67 7.60
CA LYS A 40 3.56 0.95 8.26
C LYS A 40 2.22 1.32 7.67
N ILE A 41 1.46 0.30 7.29
CA ILE A 41 0.11 0.45 6.77
C ILE A 41 -0.84 -0.04 7.86
N ASN A 42 -1.58 0.87 8.48
CA ASN A 42 -2.42 0.58 9.63
C ASN A 42 -3.86 0.34 9.20
N GLU A 43 -4.54 -0.51 9.95
CA GLU A 43 -5.91 -0.92 9.64
C GLU A 43 -6.88 0.26 9.66
N ASP A 44 -6.59 1.29 10.43
CA ASP A 44 -7.47 2.47 10.57
C ASP A 44 -7.40 3.44 9.39
N GLY A 45 -6.65 3.12 8.34
CA GLY A 45 -6.51 3.98 7.17
C GLY A 45 -5.30 4.90 7.21
N SER A 46 -4.53 4.86 8.30
CA SER A 46 -3.35 5.69 8.42
C SER A 46 -2.11 4.95 7.93
N ALA A 47 -1.08 5.71 7.61
CA ALA A 47 0.23 5.20 7.26
C ALA A 47 1.30 6.04 7.93
N SER A 48 2.44 5.41 8.23
CA SER A 48 3.58 6.12 8.81
C SER A 48 4.87 5.55 8.24
N SER A 49 5.92 6.35 8.28
CA SER A 49 7.23 5.96 7.76
C SER A 49 8.31 6.60 8.63
N ASN A 50 9.45 5.92 8.73
CA ASN A 50 10.61 6.49 9.41
C ASN A 50 11.59 7.15 8.45
N TYR A 51 11.18 7.41 7.21
CA TYR A 51 12.04 8.07 6.23
C TYR A 51 12.35 9.51 6.67
N GLY A 52 13.64 9.85 6.65
CA GLY A 52 14.07 11.17 7.12
C GLY A 52 13.70 11.38 8.58
N SER A 53 12.98 12.45 8.87
CA SER A 53 12.47 12.77 10.21
C SER A 53 11.12 12.11 10.49
N GLY A 54 10.65 11.27 9.56
CA GLY A 54 9.37 10.60 9.69
C GLY A 54 8.30 11.22 8.81
N GLU A 55 7.38 10.37 8.36
CA GLU A 55 6.24 10.80 7.54
C GLU A 55 4.97 10.19 8.10
N THR A 56 3.86 10.90 7.95
CA THR A 56 2.53 10.38 8.26
C THR A 56 1.59 10.70 7.12
N GLY A 57 0.56 9.86 6.95
CA GLY A 57 -0.40 10.06 5.89
C GLY A 57 -1.56 9.09 6.00
N ASN A 58 -2.29 8.96 4.91
CA ASN A 58 -3.45 8.08 4.81
C ASN A 58 -3.35 7.25 3.54
N TRP A 59 -3.96 6.08 3.53
CA TRP A 59 -3.91 5.22 2.38
C TRP A 59 -5.32 4.93 1.86
N GLU A 60 -5.37 4.58 0.58
CA GLU A 60 -6.59 4.12 -0.09
C GLU A 60 -6.28 2.85 -0.84
N PHE A 61 -7.26 1.94 -0.88
CA PHE A 61 -7.15 0.69 -1.60
C PHE A 61 -8.05 0.75 -2.83
N THR A 62 -7.48 0.53 -4.02
CA THR A 62 -8.22 0.61 -5.28
C THR A 62 -7.66 -0.44 -6.25
N ASP A 63 -8.55 -1.29 -6.77
CA ASP A 63 -8.23 -2.28 -7.80
C ASP A 63 -7.06 -3.20 -7.41
N GLY A 64 -6.99 -3.57 -6.15
CA GLY A 64 -5.97 -4.48 -5.65
C GLY A 64 -4.67 -3.80 -5.24
N ASN A 65 -4.53 -2.51 -5.45
CA ASN A 65 -3.31 -1.76 -5.16
C ASN A 65 -3.56 -0.70 -4.10
N LEU A 66 -2.50 -0.19 -3.51
CA LEU A 66 -2.58 0.74 -2.39
C LEU A 66 -1.90 2.05 -2.77
N THR A 67 -2.55 3.16 -2.46
CA THR A 67 -1.95 4.48 -2.62
C THR A 67 -1.86 5.15 -1.26
N ILE A 68 -0.69 5.67 -0.93
CA ILE A 68 -0.49 6.43 0.30
C ILE A 68 -0.36 7.91 -0.07
N PHE A 69 -1.14 8.73 0.62
CA PHE A 69 -1.10 10.19 0.47
C PHE A 69 -0.42 10.75 1.72
N TRP A 70 0.84 11.11 1.57
CA TRP A 70 1.62 11.64 2.69
C TRP A 70 1.24 13.11 2.95
N ASN A 71 1.33 13.51 4.20
CA ASN A 71 1.00 14.89 4.58
C ASN A 71 1.92 15.91 3.92
N SER A 72 3.09 15.47 3.47
CA SER A 72 4.03 16.32 2.72
C SER A 72 3.56 16.64 1.31
N GLY A 73 2.54 15.96 0.81
CA GLY A 73 2.07 16.11 -0.58
C GLY A 73 2.62 15.05 -1.53
N LYS A 74 3.58 14.25 -1.09
CA LYS A 74 4.10 13.13 -1.87
C LYS A 74 3.13 11.96 -1.84
N THR A 75 3.22 11.07 -2.81
CA THR A 75 2.41 9.85 -2.83
C THR A 75 3.30 8.64 -3.05
N ASP A 76 2.86 7.50 -2.54
CA ASP A 76 3.46 6.20 -2.81
C ASP A 76 2.38 5.27 -3.31
N TYR A 77 2.66 4.58 -4.40
CA TYR A 77 1.76 3.61 -5.00
C TYR A 77 2.38 2.23 -4.85
N PHE A 78 1.69 1.34 -4.13
CA PHE A 78 2.14 -0.03 -3.87
C PHE A 78 1.41 -0.98 -4.81
N PHE A 79 2.15 -1.82 -5.50
CA PHE A 79 1.56 -2.79 -6.43
C PHE A 79 2.40 -4.07 -6.45
N ASN A 80 1.78 -5.15 -6.91
CA ASN A 80 2.46 -6.43 -7.07
C ASN A 80 2.72 -6.62 -8.56
N GLY A 81 3.96 -6.40 -8.98
CA GLY A 81 4.35 -6.46 -10.38
C GLY A 81 5.06 -7.76 -10.72
N VAL A 82 5.61 -7.81 -11.93
CA VAL A 82 6.34 -8.98 -12.42
C VAL A 82 7.56 -9.26 -11.55
N MET A 83 8.20 -8.23 -11.05
CA MET A 83 9.38 -8.35 -10.20
C MET A 83 9.05 -8.48 -8.71
N GLY A 84 7.78 -8.68 -8.35
CA GLY A 84 7.32 -8.74 -6.97
C GLY A 84 6.68 -7.45 -6.53
N TYR A 85 6.62 -7.25 -5.22
CA TYR A 85 6.03 -6.03 -4.66
C TYR A 85 6.93 -4.83 -4.96
N GLN A 86 6.31 -3.75 -5.41
CA GLN A 86 7.02 -2.56 -5.83
C GLN A 86 6.29 -1.31 -5.38
N ARG A 87 7.01 -0.21 -5.34
CA ARG A 87 6.51 1.09 -4.92
C ARG A 87 6.92 2.14 -5.95
N ILE A 88 5.97 2.99 -6.34
CA ILE A 88 6.27 4.17 -7.15
C ILE A 88 6.06 5.39 -6.26
N ARG A 89 7.15 6.12 -6.01
CA ARG A 89 7.06 7.38 -5.29
C ARG A 89 6.93 8.53 -6.28
N LYS A 90 5.97 9.42 -6.02
CA LYS A 90 5.78 10.63 -6.81
C LYS A 90 5.91 11.86 -5.94
N ASP A 91 6.69 12.78 -6.41
CA ASP A 91 6.84 14.13 -5.90
C ASP A 91 6.49 15.08 -7.05
N LYS A 92 6.49 16.39 -6.79
CA LYS A 92 6.14 17.39 -7.79
C LYS A 92 6.91 17.23 -9.11
N ASN A 93 8.20 16.94 -9.01
CA ASN A 93 9.11 17.02 -10.15
C ASN A 93 9.72 15.68 -10.55
N GLU A 94 9.48 14.62 -9.79
CA GLU A 94 10.12 13.35 -10.10
C GLU A 94 9.27 12.17 -9.63
N SER A 95 9.54 11.03 -10.24
CA SER A 95 8.98 9.78 -9.76
C SER A 95 10.04 8.69 -9.91
N TYR A 96 10.01 7.71 -9.03
CA TYR A 96 10.91 6.57 -9.15
C TYR A 96 10.24 5.32 -8.60
N THR A 97 10.72 4.17 -9.05
CA THR A 97 10.22 2.87 -8.65
C THR A 97 11.27 2.15 -7.83
N SER A 98 10.85 1.52 -6.76
CA SER A 98 11.74 0.71 -5.92
C SER A 98 11.00 -0.55 -5.47
N GLY A 99 11.76 -1.55 -5.02
CA GLY A 99 11.17 -2.76 -4.48
C GLY A 99 10.60 -2.55 -3.10
N LEU A 100 9.69 -3.47 -2.75
CA LEU A 100 9.10 -3.54 -1.43
C LEU A 100 9.27 -4.94 -0.88
N ARG A 101 9.52 -5.04 0.41
CA ARG A 101 9.60 -6.33 1.09
C ARG A 101 8.72 -6.27 2.31
N LYS A 102 7.76 -7.19 2.40
CA LYS A 102 6.89 -7.23 3.58
C LYS A 102 7.65 -7.78 4.77
N LEU A 103 7.62 -7.06 5.86
CA LEU A 103 8.35 -7.43 7.06
C LEU A 103 7.47 -8.23 8.01
N SER A 104 6.26 -7.74 8.28
CA SER A 104 5.37 -8.42 9.20
C SER A 104 3.94 -7.92 9.00
N HIS A 105 3.01 -8.67 9.55
CA HIS A 105 1.62 -8.26 9.58
C HIS A 105 1.20 -7.90 10.97
#